data_9c27ba711331a9eab010e4a88f8bb45f
#
_entry.id   9c27ba711331a9eab010e4a88f8bb45f
#
_cell.length_a   1.000
_cell.length_b   1.000
_cell.length_c   1.000
_cell.angle_alpha   90.00
_cell.angle_beta   90.00
_cell.angle_gamma   90.00
#
_symmetry.space_group_name_H-M   'P 1'
#
loop_
_entity.id
_entity.type
_entity.pdbx_description
1 polymer ?
#
loop_
_entity_poly.entity_id
_entity_poly.type
_entity_poly.pdbx_seq_one_letter_code
_entity_poly.pdbx_strand_id
1 'polypeptide(L)'
;MKLEHFGMAEPGDCRLVFTADAEELERAITAEQAAPDAPQAEEDLLTAAVNRTILEGFSALYEQIAAEYGVTPVTDPDFELLAVNRAEGFRAGAQFYALPPLTLGRYTGFVQAVEPHLIRQLTIEMEINRHHGDEERVADAAGKAALRQQVARELYAQRCVQAKARAEKEVIWQLGDE
;
A
#
# COMPACT_ATOMS: atom_id res chain seq x y z
N MET A 1 23.14 -22.24 -3.73
CA MET A 1 22.66 -21.35 -4.81
C MET A 1 23.29 -19.97 -4.74
N LYS A 2 23.46 -19.27 -5.85
CA LYS A 2 24.15 -17.98 -5.93
C LYS A 2 23.34 -16.99 -6.78
N LEU A 3 23.14 -15.77 -6.27
CA LEU A 3 22.54 -14.69 -7.05
C LEU A 3 23.49 -14.22 -8.15
N GLU A 4 23.01 -14.16 -9.38
CA GLU A 4 23.76 -13.66 -10.54
C GLU A 4 23.33 -12.21 -10.86
N HIS A 5 22.04 -11.96 -10.85
CA HIS A 5 21.49 -10.65 -11.16
C HIS A 5 20.19 -10.39 -10.39
N PHE A 6 20.01 -9.15 -9.94
CA PHE A 6 18.75 -8.64 -9.39
C PHE A 6 18.44 -7.29 -10.02
N GLY A 7 17.17 -7.05 -10.36
CA GLY A 7 16.71 -5.78 -10.89
C GLY A 7 15.21 -5.59 -10.69
N MET A 8 14.77 -4.36 -10.77
CA MET A 8 13.35 -3.99 -10.81
C MET A 8 13.02 -3.43 -12.18
N ALA A 9 12.10 -4.07 -12.90
CA ALA A 9 11.65 -3.60 -14.22
C ALA A 9 10.71 -2.39 -14.08
N GLU A 10 9.85 -2.43 -13.07
CA GLU A 10 8.93 -1.36 -12.65
C GLU A 10 8.95 -1.27 -11.11
N PRO A 11 8.46 -0.18 -10.50
CA PRO A 11 8.36 -0.10 -9.06
C PRO A 11 7.57 -1.28 -8.49
N GLY A 12 8.26 -2.14 -7.73
CA GLY A 12 7.69 -3.35 -7.14
C GLY A 12 7.81 -4.62 -7.98
N ASP A 13 8.04 -4.58 -9.30
CA ASP A 13 8.29 -5.78 -10.14
C ASP A 13 9.76 -6.20 -10.04
N CYS A 14 10.03 -7.15 -9.16
CA CYS A 14 11.37 -7.66 -8.88
C CYS A 14 11.66 -8.89 -9.74
N ARG A 15 12.83 -8.86 -10.41
CA ARG A 15 13.32 -9.96 -11.24
C ARG A 15 14.73 -10.31 -10.82
N LEU A 16 14.99 -11.59 -10.69
CA LEU A 16 16.32 -12.08 -10.35
C LEU A 16 16.70 -13.27 -11.21
N VAL A 17 17.99 -13.46 -11.38
CA VAL A 17 18.58 -14.63 -11.99
C VAL A 17 19.56 -15.23 -11.01
N PHE A 18 19.49 -16.51 -10.81
CA PHE A 18 20.34 -17.25 -9.91
C PHE A 18 20.83 -18.56 -10.52
N THR A 19 21.89 -19.09 -9.95
CA THR A 19 22.50 -20.35 -10.38
C THR A 19 22.66 -21.29 -9.20
N ALA A 20 22.57 -22.59 -9.47
CA ALA A 20 23.02 -23.65 -8.60
C ALA A 20 24.13 -24.43 -9.29
N ASP A 21 25.14 -24.82 -8.56
CA ASP A 21 26.27 -25.55 -9.11
C ASP A 21 25.95 -27.03 -9.33
N ALA A 22 26.86 -27.76 -10.01
CA ALA A 22 26.71 -29.16 -10.28
C ALA A 22 26.60 -30.02 -9.02
N GLU A 23 27.27 -29.64 -7.93
CA GLU A 23 27.23 -30.40 -6.67
C GLU A 23 25.86 -30.29 -5.99
N GLU A 24 25.26 -29.10 -6.03
CA GLU A 24 23.90 -28.86 -5.51
C GLU A 24 22.87 -29.66 -6.31
N LEU A 25 22.99 -29.67 -7.65
CA LEU A 25 22.10 -30.42 -8.53
C LEU A 25 22.26 -31.93 -8.35
N GLU A 26 23.51 -32.46 -8.29
CA GLU A 26 23.75 -33.89 -8.09
C GLU A 26 23.27 -34.41 -6.72
N ARG A 27 23.36 -33.60 -5.68
CA ARG A 27 22.75 -33.94 -4.36
C ARG A 27 21.24 -34.08 -4.48
N ALA A 28 20.59 -33.17 -5.19
CA ALA A 28 19.15 -33.24 -5.40
C ALA A 28 18.74 -34.43 -6.29
N ILE A 29 19.49 -34.72 -7.36
CA ILE A 29 19.27 -35.91 -8.20
C ILE A 29 19.38 -37.19 -7.35
N THR A 30 20.42 -37.31 -6.54
CA THR A 30 20.60 -38.48 -5.65
C THR A 30 19.43 -38.63 -4.67
N ALA A 31 18.95 -37.52 -4.14
CA ALA A 31 17.82 -37.52 -3.20
C ALA A 31 16.50 -37.92 -3.90
N GLU A 32 16.27 -37.44 -5.11
CA GLU A 32 15.08 -37.82 -5.92
C GLU A 32 15.13 -39.29 -6.35
N GLN A 33 16.30 -39.79 -6.71
CA GLN A 33 16.47 -41.22 -7.05
C GLN A 33 16.22 -42.16 -5.85
N ALA A 34 16.48 -41.71 -4.64
CA ALA A 34 16.23 -42.47 -3.43
C ALA A 34 14.74 -42.41 -2.99
N ALA A 35 13.94 -41.55 -3.57
CA ALA A 35 12.52 -41.42 -3.26
C ALA A 35 11.72 -42.65 -3.77
N PRO A 36 10.66 -43.09 -3.05
CA PRO A 36 9.86 -44.26 -3.43
C PRO A 36 9.12 -44.05 -4.78
N ASP A 37 8.85 -42.79 -5.14
CA ASP A 37 8.17 -42.40 -6.38
C ASP A 37 9.15 -41.76 -7.39
N ALA A 38 10.41 -42.18 -7.42
CA ALA A 38 11.45 -41.64 -8.28
C ALA A 38 11.04 -41.64 -9.77
N PRO A 39 11.18 -40.53 -10.50
CA PRO A 39 10.91 -40.44 -11.90
C PRO A 39 11.80 -41.42 -12.70
N GLN A 40 11.21 -42.13 -13.68
CA GLN A 40 11.94 -43.12 -14.49
C GLN A 40 12.68 -42.44 -15.67
N ALA A 41 12.15 -41.32 -16.18
CA ALA A 41 12.75 -40.58 -17.27
C ALA A 41 13.82 -39.62 -16.75
N GLU A 42 14.95 -39.52 -17.41
CA GLU A 42 16.07 -38.64 -16.99
C GLU A 42 15.66 -37.16 -17.00
N GLU A 43 14.82 -36.75 -17.95
CA GLU A 43 14.32 -35.38 -18.06
C GLU A 43 13.40 -35.00 -16.87
N ASP A 44 12.52 -35.92 -16.48
CA ASP A 44 11.63 -35.72 -15.32
C ASP A 44 12.43 -35.70 -14.01
N LEU A 45 13.45 -36.53 -13.92
CA LEU A 45 14.35 -36.58 -12.77
C LEU A 45 15.14 -35.26 -12.60
N LEU A 46 15.66 -34.73 -13.72
CA LEU A 46 16.35 -33.44 -13.71
C LEU A 46 15.40 -32.30 -13.30
N THR A 47 14.17 -32.31 -13.81
CA THR A 47 13.15 -31.35 -13.46
C THR A 47 12.79 -31.42 -11.97
N ALA A 48 12.60 -32.61 -11.42
CA ALA A 48 12.34 -32.83 -10.02
C ALA A 48 13.51 -32.36 -9.14
N ALA A 49 14.75 -32.67 -9.53
CA ALA A 49 15.94 -32.24 -8.82
C ALA A 49 16.12 -30.71 -8.82
N VAL A 50 15.85 -30.04 -9.95
CA VAL A 50 15.86 -28.57 -10.02
C VAL A 50 14.82 -27.97 -9.07
N ASN A 51 13.56 -28.46 -9.13
CA ASN A 51 12.49 -28.00 -8.25
C ASN A 51 12.85 -28.18 -6.77
N ARG A 52 13.41 -29.33 -6.41
CA ARG A 52 13.88 -29.61 -5.06
C ARG A 52 14.97 -28.64 -4.61
N THR A 53 15.98 -28.40 -5.47
CA THR A 53 17.06 -27.48 -5.15
C THR A 53 16.53 -26.04 -4.93
N ILE A 54 15.57 -25.61 -5.75
CA ILE A 54 14.89 -24.32 -5.58
C ILE A 54 14.15 -24.27 -4.25
N LEU A 55 13.33 -25.27 -3.95
CA LEU A 55 12.54 -25.31 -2.70
C LEU A 55 13.41 -25.30 -1.45
N GLU A 56 14.56 -26.01 -1.47
CA GLU A 56 15.47 -26.09 -0.32
C GLU A 56 16.34 -24.85 -0.15
N GLY A 57 16.74 -24.19 -1.25
CA GLY A 57 17.75 -23.14 -1.20
C GLY A 57 17.23 -21.71 -1.47
N PHE A 58 16.06 -21.56 -2.09
CA PHE A 58 15.58 -20.23 -2.51
C PHE A 58 15.24 -19.32 -1.34
N SER A 59 14.73 -19.86 -0.23
CA SER A 59 14.35 -19.04 0.94
C SER A 59 15.52 -18.23 1.47
N ALA A 60 16.72 -18.84 1.56
CA ALA A 60 17.93 -18.15 2.03
C ALA A 60 18.37 -17.06 1.04
N LEU A 61 18.28 -17.33 -0.26
CA LEU A 61 18.57 -16.34 -1.31
C LEU A 61 17.59 -15.17 -1.27
N TYR A 62 16.32 -15.47 -1.04
CA TYR A 62 15.24 -14.49 -0.95
C TYR A 62 15.40 -13.54 0.25
N GLU A 63 15.75 -14.10 1.42
CA GLU A 63 16.05 -13.31 2.61
C GLU A 63 17.30 -12.42 2.42
N GLN A 64 18.32 -12.94 1.75
CA GLN A 64 19.52 -12.16 1.41
C GLN A 64 19.15 -10.96 0.51
N ILE A 65 18.36 -11.17 -0.54
CA ILE A 65 17.90 -10.12 -1.45
C ILE A 65 17.05 -9.09 -0.71
N ALA A 66 16.12 -9.55 0.12
CA ALA A 66 15.26 -8.66 0.91
C ALA A 66 16.10 -7.74 1.82
N ALA A 67 17.12 -8.29 2.47
CA ALA A 67 18.02 -7.53 3.34
C ALA A 67 18.96 -6.59 2.56
N GLU A 68 19.55 -7.05 1.45
CA GLU A 68 20.54 -6.29 0.68
C GLU A 68 19.90 -5.13 -0.11
N TYR A 69 18.73 -5.34 -0.69
CA TYR A 69 18.04 -4.36 -1.53
C TYR A 69 16.91 -3.63 -0.80
N GLY A 70 16.61 -3.97 0.45
CA GLY A 70 15.58 -3.33 1.27
C GLY A 70 14.18 -3.52 0.71
N VAL A 71 13.92 -4.63 0.01
CA VAL A 71 12.60 -4.95 -0.57
C VAL A 71 11.78 -5.80 0.39
N THR A 72 10.48 -5.57 0.44
CA THR A 72 9.55 -6.40 1.20
C THR A 72 8.66 -7.16 0.21
N PRO A 73 8.94 -8.44 -0.03
CA PRO A 73 8.16 -9.23 -0.96
C PRO A 73 6.71 -9.43 -0.49
N VAL A 74 5.76 -9.40 -1.43
CA VAL A 74 4.31 -9.56 -1.15
C VAL A 74 3.66 -10.70 -1.92
N THR A 75 4.33 -11.23 -2.94
CA THR A 75 3.84 -12.41 -3.71
C THR A 75 4.85 -13.54 -3.63
N ASP A 76 4.36 -14.75 -3.82
CA ASP A 76 5.22 -15.90 -4.07
C ASP A 76 5.96 -15.70 -5.40
N PRO A 77 7.20 -16.18 -5.51
CA PRO A 77 7.98 -16.07 -6.74
C PRO A 77 7.50 -17.06 -7.82
N ASP A 78 7.39 -16.54 -9.04
CA ASP A 78 7.23 -17.35 -10.24
C ASP A 78 8.62 -17.72 -10.78
N PHE A 79 8.86 -19.00 -11.04
CA PHE A 79 10.16 -19.51 -11.49
C PHE A 79 10.16 -19.86 -12.96
N GLU A 80 11.25 -19.52 -13.64
CA GLU A 80 11.53 -19.90 -15.03
C GLU A 80 12.91 -20.56 -15.10
N LEU A 81 12.97 -21.80 -15.62
CA LEU A 81 14.23 -22.48 -15.87
C LEU A 81 14.84 -21.95 -17.17
N LEU A 82 15.99 -21.29 -17.06
CA LEU A 82 16.69 -20.69 -18.21
C LEU A 82 17.66 -21.68 -18.88
N ALA A 83 18.35 -22.46 -18.08
CA ALA A 83 19.29 -23.48 -18.57
C ALA A 83 19.52 -24.56 -17.50
N VAL A 84 19.69 -25.80 -17.92
CA VAL A 84 20.12 -26.91 -17.08
C VAL A 84 21.15 -27.76 -17.78
N ASN A 85 22.23 -28.04 -17.08
CA ASN A 85 23.29 -28.96 -17.55
C ASN A 85 23.84 -29.71 -16.34
N ARG A 86 23.75 -31.03 -16.35
CA ARG A 86 24.19 -31.85 -15.21
C ARG A 86 25.63 -31.59 -14.77
N ALA A 87 26.52 -31.27 -15.75
CA ALA A 87 27.93 -31.00 -15.45
C ALA A 87 28.22 -29.60 -14.89
N GLU A 88 27.32 -28.66 -15.14
CA GLU A 88 27.49 -27.23 -14.79
C GLU A 88 26.50 -26.76 -13.73
N GLY A 89 25.42 -27.52 -13.53
CA GLY A 89 24.30 -27.13 -12.68
C GLY A 89 23.15 -26.51 -13.45
N PHE A 90 22.41 -25.58 -12.87
CA PHE A 90 21.32 -24.90 -13.57
C PHE A 90 21.31 -23.39 -13.32
N ARG A 91 20.65 -22.69 -14.23
CA ARG A 91 20.37 -21.26 -14.15
C ARG A 91 18.86 -21.03 -14.25
N ALA A 92 18.30 -20.28 -13.32
CA ALA A 92 16.88 -19.99 -13.28
C ALA A 92 16.61 -18.52 -13.02
N GLY A 93 15.49 -18.05 -13.51
CA GLY A 93 14.91 -16.76 -13.19
C GLY A 93 13.82 -16.89 -12.14
N ALA A 94 13.59 -15.84 -11.36
CA ALA A 94 12.40 -15.71 -10.55
C ALA A 94 11.86 -14.28 -10.66
N GLN A 95 10.54 -14.16 -10.67
CA GLN A 95 9.83 -12.89 -10.66
C GLN A 95 8.86 -12.87 -9.48
N PHE A 96 8.85 -11.77 -8.74
CA PHE A 96 7.92 -11.54 -7.64
C PHE A 96 7.64 -10.06 -7.47
N TYR A 97 6.55 -9.72 -6.81
CA TYR A 97 6.24 -8.34 -6.47
C TYR A 97 6.66 -8.04 -5.03
N ALA A 98 7.24 -6.86 -4.85
CA ALA A 98 7.61 -6.31 -3.56
C ALA A 98 6.91 -4.98 -3.33
N LEU A 99 6.69 -4.61 -2.07
CA LEU A 99 6.24 -3.26 -1.76
C LEU A 99 7.28 -2.25 -2.28
N PRO A 100 6.87 -1.30 -3.13
CA PRO A 100 7.78 -0.24 -3.55
C PRO A 100 8.19 0.59 -2.33
N PRO A 101 9.40 1.19 -2.32
CA PRO A 101 9.81 2.09 -1.26
C PRO A 101 8.83 3.27 -1.23
N LEU A 102 7.92 3.28 -0.24
CA LEU A 102 6.96 4.34 -0.04
C LEU A 102 7.71 5.56 0.49
N THR A 103 8.01 6.49 -0.38
CA THR A 103 8.39 7.84 0.04
C THR A 103 7.08 8.59 0.31
N LEU A 104 6.65 8.56 1.56
CA LEU A 104 5.53 9.40 1.98
C LEU A 104 5.92 10.85 1.71
N GLY A 105 5.22 11.48 0.77
CA GLY A 105 5.27 12.91 0.59
C GLY A 105 4.80 13.62 1.86
N ARG A 106 4.65 14.94 1.82
CA ARG A 106 4.10 15.69 2.95
C ARG A 106 2.66 15.24 3.20
N TYR A 107 2.42 14.38 4.20
CA TYR A 107 1.09 13.86 4.59
C TYR A 107 0.50 14.58 5.81
N THR A 108 1.25 15.54 6.39
CA THR A 108 0.79 16.36 7.51
C THR A 108 0.90 17.85 7.17
N GLY A 109 0.08 18.66 7.81
CA GLY A 109 0.08 20.12 7.66
C GLY A 109 -0.52 20.60 6.34
N PHE A 110 -1.38 19.82 5.69
CA PHE A 110 -2.26 20.31 4.64
C PHE A 110 -3.30 21.24 5.27
N VAL A 111 -3.37 22.45 4.73
CA VAL A 111 -4.43 23.39 5.08
C VAL A 111 -5.40 23.40 3.91
N GLN A 112 -6.55 22.79 4.10
CA GLN A 112 -7.65 22.89 3.17
C GLN A 112 -8.51 24.08 3.60
N ALA A 113 -8.66 25.08 2.74
CA ALA A 113 -9.60 26.16 2.95
C ALA A 113 -11.02 25.59 2.77
N VAL A 114 -11.75 25.49 3.87
CA VAL A 114 -13.16 25.09 3.83
C VAL A 114 -13.99 26.35 3.94
N GLU A 115 -14.66 26.75 2.84
CA GLU A 115 -15.57 27.88 2.83
C GLU A 115 -16.94 27.44 3.37
N PRO A 116 -17.39 27.97 4.52
CA PRO A 116 -18.74 27.71 5.00
C PRO A 116 -19.76 28.36 4.06
N HIS A 117 -20.86 27.70 3.83
CA HIS A 117 -21.96 28.28 3.06
C HIS A 117 -22.40 29.63 3.65
N LEU A 118 -22.61 30.62 2.78
CA LEU A 118 -23.13 31.93 3.15
C LEU A 118 -24.43 31.81 3.97
N ILE A 119 -24.49 32.57 5.05
CA ILE A 119 -25.68 32.65 5.89
C ILE A 119 -26.64 33.67 5.25
N ARG A 120 -27.82 33.20 4.89
CA ARG A 120 -28.85 34.10 4.34
C ARG A 120 -29.48 34.90 5.47
N GLN A 121 -29.86 36.15 5.17
CA GLN A 121 -30.51 37.04 6.13
C GLN A 121 -31.79 36.40 6.74
N LEU A 122 -32.55 35.68 5.92
CA LEU A 122 -33.73 34.94 6.38
C LEU A 122 -33.40 33.91 7.47
N THR A 123 -32.25 33.24 7.40
CA THR A 123 -31.82 32.27 8.41
C THR A 123 -31.54 32.95 9.74
N ILE A 124 -30.92 34.14 9.71
CA ILE A 124 -30.66 34.96 10.89
C ILE A 124 -31.98 35.38 11.54
N GLU A 125 -32.93 35.87 10.76
CA GLU A 125 -34.24 36.30 11.24
C GLU A 125 -35.04 35.13 11.83
N MET A 126 -34.98 33.94 11.22
CA MET A 126 -35.63 32.74 11.77
C MET A 126 -35.02 32.33 13.11
N GLU A 127 -33.71 32.45 13.28
CA GLU A 127 -33.01 32.09 14.51
C GLU A 127 -33.30 33.09 15.63
N ILE A 128 -33.33 34.40 15.31
CA ILE A 128 -33.75 35.45 16.25
C ILE A 128 -35.19 35.21 16.73
N ASN A 129 -36.12 34.97 15.80
CA ASN A 129 -37.53 34.71 16.17
C ASN A 129 -37.66 33.45 17.04
N ARG A 130 -36.83 32.43 16.84
CA ARG A 130 -36.88 31.16 17.56
C ARG A 130 -36.33 31.28 19.00
N HIS A 131 -35.22 31.96 19.17
CA HIS A 131 -34.46 31.96 20.43
C HIS A 131 -34.33 33.32 21.12
N HIS A 132 -34.49 34.42 20.39
CA HIS A 132 -34.27 35.80 20.88
C HIS A 132 -35.46 36.71 20.60
N GLY A 133 -36.65 36.19 20.36
CA GLY A 133 -37.81 36.98 19.97
C GLY A 133 -38.23 38.02 21.05
N ASP A 134 -38.07 37.71 22.30
CA ASP A 134 -38.39 38.63 23.41
C ASP A 134 -37.33 39.73 23.53
N GLU A 135 -36.05 39.44 23.34
CA GLU A 135 -34.94 40.42 23.33
C GLU A 135 -35.11 41.39 22.15
N GLU A 136 -35.49 40.90 20.96
CA GLU A 136 -35.71 41.74 19.79
C GLU A 136 -36.88 42.71 19.99
N ARG A 137 -37.94 42.28 20.67
CA ARG A 137 -39.14 43.13 20.91
C ARG A 137 -38.83 44.33 21.79
N VAL A 138 -37.94 44.19 22.77
CA VAL A 138 -37.59 45.20 23.73
C VAL A 138 -36.44 46.10 23.26
N ALA A 139 -35.62 45.60 22.31
CA ALA A 139 -34.45 46.31 21.83
C ALA A 139 -34.78 47.51 20.93
N ASP A 140 -34.01 48.57 21.08
CA ASP A 140 -34.00 49.71 20.13
C ASP A 140 -33.34 49.33 18.80
N ALA A 141 -33.27 50.24 17.85
CA ALA A 141 -32.70 49.97 16.53
C ALA A 141 -31.22 49.53 16.57
N ALA A 142 -30.45 50.07 17.48
CA ALA A 142 -29.03 49.71 17.68
C ALA A 142 -28.89 48.32 18.29
N GLY A 143 -29.73 47.99 19.30
CA GLY A 143 -29.82 46.68 19.92
C GLY A 143 -30.22 45.57 18.94
N LYS A 144 -31.22 45.84 18.09
CA LYS A 144 -31.60 44.91 17.00
C LYS A 144 -30.47 44.65 16.02
N ALA A 145 -29.71 45.64 15.64
CA ALA A 145 -28.55 45.51 14.77
C ALA A 145 -27.43 44.68 15.43
N ALA A 146 -27.16 44.92 16.72
CA ALA A 146 -26.18 44.19 17.51
C ALA A 146 -26.56 42.70 17.65
N LEU A 147 -27.85 42.43 17.97
CA LEU A 147 -28.39 41.08 18.08
C LEU A 147 -28.26 40.31 16.76
N ARG A 148 -28.57 40.92 15.63
CA ARG A 148 -28.39 40.31 14.30
C ARG A 148 -26.93 39.97 14.01
N GLN A 149 -26.00 40.84 14.37
CA GLN A 149 -24.57 40.55 14.20
C GLN A 149 -24.10 39.42 15.10
N GLN A 150 -24.59 39.38 16.34
CA GLN A 150 -24.25 38.29 17.27
C GLN A 150 -24.73 36.95 16.75
N VAL A 151 -26.01 36.83 16.41
CA VAL A 151 -26.59 35.59 15.86
C VAL A 151 -25.92 35.18 14.56
N ALA A 152 -25.59 36.14 13.69
CA ALA A 152 -24.84 35.83 12.46
C ALA A 152 -23.46 35.23 12.73
N ARG A 153 -22.72 35.75 13.76
CA ARG A 153 -21.41 35.19 14.16
C ARG A 153 -21.56 33.80 14.76
N GLU A 154 -22.54 33.55 15.58
CA GLU A 154 -22.80 32.24 16.19
C GLU A 154 -23.15 31.19 15.11
N LEU A 155 -24.05 31.50 14.20
CA LEU A 155 -24.40 30.65 13.07
C LEU A 155 -23.19 30.39 12.15
N TYR A 156 -22.34 31.40 11.93
CA TYR A 156 -21.13 31.24 11.13
C TYR A 156 -20.15 30.30 11.83
N ALA A 157 -19.93 30.46 13.13
CA ALA A 157 -19.07 29.58 13.90
C ALA A 157 -19.55 28.11 13.86
N GLN A 158 -20.88 27.88 14.02
CA GLN A 158 -21.47 26.55 13.89
C GLN A 158 -21.27 25.95 12.50
N ARG A 159 -21.42 26.73 11.43
CA ARG A 159 -21.19 26.26 10.06
C ARG A 159 -19.72 25.95 9.80
N CYS A 160 -18.80 26.71 10.35
CA CYS A 160 -17.36 26.40 10.27
C CYS A 160 -17.04 25.04 10.91
N VAL A 161 -17.60 24.75 12.08
CA VAL A 161 -17.45 23.46 12.76
C VAL A 161 -18.04 22.32 11.92
N GLN A 162 -19.25 22.52 11.36
CA GLN A 162 -19.88 21.52 10.50
C GLN A 162 -19.12 21.28 9.20
N ALA A 163 -18.62 22.36 8.58
CA ALA A 163 -17.82 22.25 7.34
C ALA A 163 -16.50 21.50 7.60
N LYS A 164 -15.83 21.79 8.72
CA LYS A 164 -14.64 21.06 9.14
C LYS A 164 -14.92 19.57 9.36
N ALA A 165 -15.99 19.24 10.08
CA ALA A 165 -16.37 17.86 10.33
C ALA A 165 -16.76 17.08 9.06
N ARG A 166 -17.31 17.77 8.04
CA ARG A 166 -17.55 17.15 6.71
C ARG A 166 -16.25 16.90 5.98
N ALA A 167 -15.36 17.89 5.92
CA ALA A 167 -14.09 17.75 5.25
C ALA A 167 -13.24 16.62 5.86
N GLU A 168 -13.23 16.48 7.18
CA GLU A 168 -12.57 15.36 7.87
C GLU A 168 -13.15 14.00 7.48
N LYS A 169 -14.47 13.88 7.31
CA LYS A 169 -15.12 12.65 6.86
C LYS A 169 -14.81 12.33 5.39
N GLU A 170 -14.84 13.32 4.52
CA GLU A 170 -14.53 13.15 3.09
C GLU A 170 -13.09 12.68 2.86
N VAL A 171 -12.12 13.22 3.61
CA VAL A 171 -10.72 12.78 3.54
C VAL A 171 -10.56 11.32 3.97
N ILE A 172 -11.27 10.86 4.99
CA ILE A 172 -11.23 9.46 5.46
C ILE A 172 -11.80 8.51 4.40
N TRP A 173 -12.86 8.90 3.69
CA TRP A 173 -13.46 8.09 2.63
C TRP A 173 -12.56 7.98 1.39
N GLN A 174 -11.84 9.02 1.02
CA GLN A 174 -10.91 9.00 -0.12
C GLN A 174 -9.67 8.12 0.13
N LEU A 175 -9.27 7.91 1.38
CA LEU A 175 -8.18 7.01 1.77
C LEU A 175 -8.60 5.54 1.88
N GLY A 176 -9.89 5.24 1.81
CA GLY A 176 -10.43 3.89 1.94
C GLY A 176 -10.81 3.21 0.62
N ASP A 177 -10.76 3.93 -0.49
CA ASP A 177 -11.17 3.47 -1.82
C ASP A 177 -9.98 3.27 -2.81
N GLU A 178 -8.72 3.30 -2.33
CA GLU A 178 -7.52 2.96 -3.11
C GLU A 178 -6.98 1.58 -2.62
#